data_d6e7a8b659aa4b366da90d8da8093ee4
#
_entry.id   d6e7a8b659aa4b366da90d8da8093ee4
#
_cell.length_a   1.000
_cell.length_b   1.000
_cell.length_c   1.000
_cell.angle_alpha   90.00
_cell.angle_beta   90.00
_cell.angle_gamma   90.00
#
_symmetry.space_group_name_H-M   'P 1'
#
loop_
_entity.id
_entity.type
_entity.pdbx_description
1 polymer ?
#
loop_
_entity_poly.entity_id
_entity_poly.type
_entity_poly.pdbx_seq_one_letter_code
_entity_poly.pdbx_strand_id
1 'polypeptide(L)'
;MTPYPTGDQRMQARFQSGPACQSEGLGPHAGKVCCDNGCGACCVSHLPFWRDIGAAVNALPLLSAAQARYGAAMSETEPTFSGMGLDSRVVAALTRMGLPMPSLIQREVIPPVLSGRDVEARAGTGSGKTIAFVAPILSVLMQPAKDAADATADNSRVRCIILSPTRELAGQITGVIRGLARGSGLRVLQATGGAPRAAQVRTLTEGVAVAVGTPGRVIDLVRGGELDLSGISHFVLDEADRMLEPGFAEEMLALAMALPAPHQTLLFSATIPPAMAELAARLLHRPVRISMDAEQAPTPRIAQYAIFVPMRHKTAATLACLRHYGMQRVMVFVRTRQEADSIARAISALTPAVAIHGEHSQARRERMLRDFRQGRVGVLVATDVMARGIDIDDIALVINHDIPPQPESYVHRIGRTARAGRRGMAVALCAPEERHALKDIERLTGQRIRIAPLPE
;
A
#
# COMPACT_ATOMS: atom_id res chain seq x y z
N MET A 1 12.66 -11.58 61.51
CA MET A 1 13.29 -10.83 62.60
C MET A 1 14.39 -9.98 61.99
N THR A 2 14.38 -8.74 62.28
CA THR A 2 15.19 -7.55 61.96
C THR A 2 14.78 -6.82 60.67
N PRO A 3 14.46 -5.52 60.83
CA PRO A 3 13.88 -4.67 59.79
C PRO A 3 14.93 -3.80 59.08
N TYR A 4 14.58 -3.41 57.86
CA TYR A 4 15.31 -2.42 57.08
C TYR A 4 15.12 -1.01 57.63
N PRO A 5 16.15 -0.15 57.62
CA PRO A 5 16.00 1.25 58.00
C PRO A 5 15.64 2.15 56.81
N THR A 6 14.70 3.02 57.05
CA THR A 6 14.39 4.24 56.31
C THR A 6 15.48 5.28 56.52
N GLY A 7 15.92 5.93 55.48
CA GLY A 7 16.89 7.04 55.51
C GLY A 7 16.55 8.12 54.50
N ASP A 8 15.68 9.03 54.94
CA ASP A 8 15.49 10.37 54.39
C ASP A 8 16.60 11.28 54.91
N GLN A 9 17.20 12.12 54.09
CA GLN A 9 17.52 13.51 54.32
C GLN A 9 18.66 14.07 53.46
N ARG A 10 18.32 15.19 52.81
CA ARG A 10 19.14 16.38 52.54
C ARG A 10 20.14 16.37 51.39
N MET A 11 19.76 17.11 50.35
CA MET A 11 20.62 18.18 49.81
C MET A 11 19.75 19.32 49.25
N GLN A 12 19.45 20.29 50.12
CA GLN A 12 19.14 21.65 49.70
C GLN A 12 20.45 22.37 49.43
N ALA A 13 20.72 22.73 48.19
CA ALA A 13 21.79 23.66 47.82
C ALA A 13 21.18 24.95 47.28
N ARG A 14 21.48 26.03 47.97
CA ARG A 14 21.17 27.43 47.76
C ARG A 14 21.36 27.90 46.32
N PHE A 15 20.33 28.48 45.74
CA PHE A 15 20.45 29.40 44.61
C PHE A 15 20.52 30.84 45.16
N GLN A 16 21.68 31.46 45.02
CA GLN A 16 21.84 32.91 45.17
C GLN A 16 21.49 33.60 43.87
N SER A 17 20.64 34.59 43.97
CA SER A 17 20.20 35.51 42.93
C SER A 17 21.33 36.41 42.42
N GLY A 18 21.65 36.34 41.13
CA GLY A 18 22.47 37.33 40.43
C GLY A 18 21.57 38.34 39.68
N PRO A 19 22.10 39.53 39.36
CA PRO A 19 21.26 40.67 38.96
C PRO A 19 20.63 40.55 37.58
N ALA A 20 19.40 41.07 37.47
CA ALA A 20 18.61 41.18 36.27
C ALA A 20 19.26 42.13 35.25
N CYS A 21 19.35 41.68 34.03
CA CYS A 21 19.68 42.52 32.86
C CYS A 21 18.43 43.32 32.46
N GLN A 22 18.46 44.62 32.60
CA GLN A 22 17.44 45.54 32.10
C GLN A 22 17.61 45.71 30.57
N SER A 23 16.56 45.50 29.84
CA SER A 23 16.46 45.77 28.41
C SER A 23 15.95 47.19 28.18
N GLU A 24 16.83 48.12 27.82
CA GLU A 24 16.40 49.35 27.16
C GLU A 24 16.37 49.19 25.65
N GLY A 25 15.36 49.81 25.04
CA GLY A 25 14.91 49.62 23.70
C GLY A 25 15.90 49.97 22.59
N LEU A 26 15.87 49.19 21.57
CA LEU A 26 16.34 49.54 20.21
C LEU A 26 15.53 48.81 19.14
N GLY A 27 15.19 49.55 18.10
CA GLY A 27 14.26 49.23 17.01
C GLY A 27 14.66 48.07 16.05
N PRO A 28 13.86 47.82 15.04
CA PRO A 28 13.88 46.57 14.26
C PRO A 28 14.92 46.57 13.14
N HIS A 29 16.18 46.47 13.43
CA HIS A 29 17.27 46.14 12.49
C HIS A 29 18.54 45.89 13.31
N ALA A 30 18.90 44.63 13.52
CA ALA A 30 20.31 44.31 13.69
C ALA A 30 20.53 42.81 13.82
N GLY A 31 21.36 42.32 12.94
CA GLY A 31 21.94 40.98 13.02
C GLY A 31 22.94 40.86 14.15
N LYS A 32 23.19 39.60 14.45
CA LYS A 32 24.35 39.04 15.18
C LYS A 32 25.02 39.93 16.19
N VAL A 33 24.78 39.67 17.45
CA VAL A 33 25.72 39.98 18.51
C VAL A 33 26.23 38.67 19.11
N CYS A 34 27.49 38.34 18.85
CA CYS A 34 28.25 37.33 19.57
C CYS A 34 28.62 37.89 20.91
N CYS A 35 28.28 37.22 21.98
CA CYS A 35 28.86 37.50 23.30
C CYS A 35 30.21 36.77 23.42
N ASP A 36 31.29 37.47 23.21
CA ASP A 36 32.64 37.08 23.62
C ASP A 36 32.79 37.29 25.11
N ASN A 37 32.40 36.32 25.92
CA ASN A 37 32.95 36.09 27.27
C ASN A 37 32.35 34.80 27.83
N GLY A 38 33.19 33.82 28.03
CA GLY A 38 32.96 32.45 28.45
C GLY A 38 32.00 32.25 29.64
N CYS A 39 30.72 32.25 29.40
CA CYS A 39 29.69 31.82 30.33
C CYS A 39 29.11 30.49 29.84
N GLY A 40 29.61 29.38 30.39
CA GLY A 40 29.28 28.02 30.03
C GLY A 40 27.87 27.53 30.41
N ALA A 41 26.87 28.43 30.56
CA ALA A 41 25.56 28.05 31.09
C ALA A 41 24.35 28.42 30.21
N CYS A 42 24.54 29.03 29.02
CA CYS A 42 23.42 29.49 28.20
C CYS A 42 23.20 28.74 26.85
N CYS A 43 23.86 27.62 26.64
CA CYS A 43 23.74 26.88 25.37
C CYS A 43 23.25 25.44 25.55
N VAL A 44 22.15 25.23 26.28
CA VAL A 44 21.45 23.93 26.29
C VAL A 44 19.95 24.17 26.08
N SER A 45 19.60 24.69 24.92
CA SER A 45 18.25 24.59 24.42
C SER A 45 18.24 24.93 22.92
N HIS A 46 18.60 24.00 22.11
CA HIS A 46 18.20 23.82 20.70
C HIS A 46 19.09 22.75 20.09
N LEU A 47 18.75 21.49 20.35
CA LEU A 47 19.26 20.40 19.53
C LEU A 47 18.66 20.57 18.12
N PRO A 48 19.48 20.62 17.06
CA PRO A 48 19.02 20.86 15.67
C PRO A 48 18.21 19.70 15.07
N PHE A 49 17.95 18.67 15.84
CA PHE A 49 17.34 17.42 15.38
C PHE A 49 15.88 17.56 14.88
N TRP A 50 15.13 18.57 15.36
CA TRP A 50 13.71 18.74 15.00
C TRP A 50 13.47 19.77 13.90
N ARG A 51 14.44 20.66 13.63
CA ARG A 51 14.30 21.67 12.56
C ARG A 51 14.37 21.05 11.17
N ASP A 52 15.10 19.95 11.00
CA ASP A 52 15.28 19.30 9.70
C ASP A 52 14.05 18.48 9.29
N ILE A 53 13.20 18.04 10.23
CA ILE A 53 11.99 17.27 9.90
C ILE A 53 10.87 18.19 9.43
N GLY A 54 10.68 19.35 10.06
CA GLY A 54 9.67 20.34 9.65
C GLY A 54 10.02 21.02 8.31
N ALA A 55 11.31 21.28 8.05
CA ALA A 55 11.78 21.86 6.81
C ALA A 55 11.67 20.89 5.62
N ALA A 56 11.75 19.58 5.86
CA ALA A 56 11.62 18.56 4.80
C ALA A 56 10.18 18.40 4.27
N VAL A 57 9.18 18.82 5.03
CA VAL A 57 7.77 18.74 4.62
C VAL A 57 7.33 20.01 3.85
N ASN A 58 7.95 21.17 4.12
CA ASN A 58 7.57 22.47 3.53
C ASN A 58 8.46 22.94 2.36
N ALA A 59 9.51 22.20 1.99
CA ALA A 59 10.38 22.57 0.87
C ALA A 59 9.88 21.95 -0.46
N LEU A 60 8.77 22.45 -0.96
CA LEU A 60 8.26 22.12 -2.29
C LEU A 60 8.30 23.38 -3.20
N PRO A 61 9.47 23.76 -3.74
CA PRO A 61 9.51 24.17 -5.13
C PRO A 61 10.82 23.87 -5.89
N LEU A 62 11.51 22.75 -5.63
CA LEU A 62 12.74 22.43 -6.39
C LEU A 62 12.65 21.14 -7.23
N LEU A 63 11.44 20.65 -7.50
CA LEU A 63 11.24 19.40 -8.27
C LEU A 63 11.28 19.60 -9.81
N SER A 64 11.23 20.84 -10.34
CA SER A 64 11.26 21.05 -11.78
C SER A 64 12.66 20.85 -12.39
N ALA A 65 13.72 21.17 -11.65
CA ALA A 65 15.09 21.04 -12.14
C ALA A 65 15.66 19.61 -12.05
N ALA A 66 15.17 18.80 -11.11
CA ALA A 66 15.57 17.40 -10.99
C ALA A 66 14.89 16.51 -12.05
N GLN A 67 13.64 16.81 -12.40
CA GLN A 67 12.93 16.11 -13.48
C GLN A 67 13.54 16.44 -14.87
N ALA A 68 13.98 17.67 -15.07
CA ALA A 68 14.68 18.07 -16.31
C ALA A 68 16.07 17.42 -16.45
N ARG A 69 16.77 17.15 -15.34
CA ARG A 69 18.08 16.45 -15.37
C ARG A 69 17.95 14.94 -15.48
N TYR A 70 16.83 14.35 -15.02
CA TYR A 70 16.56 12.91 -15.18
C TYR A 70 16.15 12.57 -16.62
N GLY A 71 15.54 13.51 -17.34
CA GLY A 71 15.18 13.35 -18.75
C GLY A 71 16.36 13.44 -19.74
N ALA A 72 17.50 14.00 -19.31
CA ALA A 72 18.66 14.25 -20.20
C ALA A 72 19.80 13.21 -20.10
N ALA A 73 19.71 12.25 -19.16
CA ALA A 73 20.75 11.24 -18.93
C ALA A 73 20.28 9.80 -19.23
N MET A 74 19.21 9.63 -20.02
CA MET A 74 18.76 8.30 -20.44
C MET A 74 19.55 7.86 -21.67
N SER A 75 20.44 6.89 -21.48
CA SER A 75 21.08 6.18 -22.58
C SER A 75 20.02 5.49 -23.45
N GLU A 76 20.22 5.46 -24.77
CA GLU A 76 19.31 4.93 -25.81
C GLU A 76 18.96 3.42 -25.67
N THR A 77 19.23 2.77 -24.53
CA THR A 77 19.10 1.33 -24.29
C THR A 77 18.04 0.92 -23.29
N GLU A 78 17.27 1.84 -22.67
CA GLU A 78 16.22 1.39 -21.74
C GLU A 78 14.98 0.87 -22.49
N PRO A 79 14.50 -0.36 -22.16
CA PRO A 79 13.35 -0.94 -22.84
C PRO A 79 12.09 -0.12 -22.61
N THR A 80 11.45 0.30 -23.70
CA THR A 80 10.14 0.96 -23.71
C THR A 80 9.03 -0.08 -23.82
N PHE A 81 7.80 0.25 -23.44
CA PHE A 81 6.65 -0.64 -23.63
C PHE A 81 6.47 -1.06 -25.11
N SER A 82 6.78 -0.19 -26.06
CA SER A 82 6.72 -0.50 -27.49
C SER A 82 7.72 -1.59 -27.88
N GLY A 83 8.92 -1.59 -27.29
CA GLY A 83 9.97 -2.59 -27.54
C GLY A 83 9.69 -3.96 -26.91
N MET A 84 8.67 -4.08 -26.02
CA MET A 84 8.37 -5.30 -25.29
C MET A 84 7.33 -6.19 -26.00
N GLY A 85 6.83 -5.82 -27.17
CA GLY A 85 5.88 -6.64 -27.95
C GLY A 85 4.41 -6.51 -27.52
N LEU A 86 4.07 -5.48 -26.75
CA LEU A 86 2.68 -5.18 -26.38
C LEU A 86 1.89 -4.66 -27.60
N ASP A 87 0.57 -4.90 -27.61
CA ASP A 87 -0.34 -4.32 -28.59
C ASP A 87 -0.28 -2.79 -28.58
N SER A 88 -0.23 -2.16 -29.75
CA SER A 88 -0.08 -0.71 -29.89
C SER A 88 -1.19 0.08 -29.16
N ARG A 89 -2.42 -0.46 -29.09
CA ARG A 89 -3.54 0.15 -28.35
C ARG A 89 -3.29 0.18 -26.85
N VAL A 90 -2.66 -0.89 -26.30
CA VAL A 90 -2.26 -0.97 -24.90
C VAL A 90 -1.13 0.03 -24.61
N VAL A 91 -0.11 0.09 -25.48
CA VAL A 91 0.98 1.07 -25.36
C VAL A 91 0.46 2.51 -25.35
N ALA A 92 -0.41 2.85 -26.31
CA ALA A 92 -1.04 4.16 -26.36
C ALA A 92 -1.89 4.48 -25.11
N ALA A 93 -2.56 3.45 -24.54
CA ALA A 93 -3.31 3.63 -23.30
C ALA A 93 -2.39 3.88 -22.11
N LEU A 94 -1.27 3.16 -21.97
CA LEU A 94 -0.26 3.38 -20.94
C LEU A 94 0.29 4.81 -20.99
N THR A 95 0.61 5.30 -22.19
CA THR A 95 1.07 6.69 -22.39
C THR A 95 0.01 7.70 -21.94
N ARG A 96 -1.27 7.50 -22.28
CA ARG A 96 -2.38 8.37 -21.84
C ARG A 96 -2.58 8.35 -20.31
N MET A 97 -2.24 7.23 -19.66
CA MET A 97 -2.29 7.10 -18.21
C MET A 97 -1.07 7.71 -17.49
N GLY A 98 -0.13 8.33 -18.23
CA GLY A 98 1.08 8.92 -17.67
C GLY A 98 2.15 7.91 -17.31
N LEU A 99 2.13 6.73 -17.92
CA LEU A 99 3.08 5.63 -17.69
C LEU A 99 3.91 5.38 -18.97
N PRO A 100 4.85 6.24 -19.31
CA PRO A 100 5.60 6.10 -20.57
C PRO A 100 6.67 5.01 -20.52
N MET A 101 7.16 4.68 -19.33
CA MET A 101 8.27 3.74 -19.13
C MET A 101 7.87 2.57 -18.21
N PRO A 102 8.30 1.34 -18.51
CA PRO A 102 8.05 0.18 -17.67
C PRO A 102 8.89 0.22 -16.39
N SER A 103 8.27 -0.16 -15.26
CA SER A 103 8.99 -0.43 -14.00
C SER A 103 9.78 -1.74 -14.10
N LEU A 104 10.68 -1.99 -13.13
CA LEU A 104 11.49 -3.21 -13.11
C LEU A 104 10.64 -4.48 -13.17
N ILE A 105 9.61 -4.59 -12.33
CA ILE A 105 8.73 -5.77 -12.35
C ILE A 105 8.01 -5.94 -13.70
N GLN A 106 7.65 -4.86 -14.37
CA GLN A 106 7.02 -4.90 -15.68
C GLN A 106 7.99 -5.38 -16.76
N ARG A 107 9.26 -4.98 -16.70
CA ARG A 107 10.32 -5.44 -17.62
C ARG A 107 10.54 -6.95 -17.52
N GLU A 108 10.50 -7.48 -16.31
CA GLU A 108 10.72 -8.91 -16.06
C GLU A 108 9.49 -9.78 -16.35
N VAL A 109 8.28 -9.29 -16.05
CA VAL A 109 7.04 -10.08 -16.15
C VAL A 109 6.44 -10.07 -17.56
N ILE A 110 6.45 -8.92 -18.26
CA ILE A 110 5.74 -8.78 -19.54
C ILE A 110 6.23 -9.80 -20.60
N PRO A 111 7.56 -10.00 -20.81
CA PRO A 111 8.02 -10.93 -21.84
C PRO A 111 7.62 -12.39 -21.60
N PRO A 112 7.78 -12.99 -20.40
CA PRO A 112 7.34 -14.35 -20.17
C PRO A 112 5.81 -14.50 -20.29
N VAL A 113 5.03 -13.49 -19.88
CA VAL A 113 3.57 -13.55 -20.06
C VAL A 113 3.19 -13.55 -21.56
N LEU A 114 3.79 -12.70 -22.37
CA LEU A 114 3.56 -12.68 -23.82
C LEU A 114 4.00 -13.99 -24.52
N SER A 115 5.01 -14.69 -23.96
CA SER A 115 5.45 -15.98 -24.48
C SER A 115 4.63 -17.17 -23.98
N GLY A 116 3.54 -16.95 -23.24
CA GLY A 116 2.62 -17.99 -22.74
C GLY A 116 3.17 -18.79 -21.57
N ARG A 117 4.23 -18.34 -20.87
CA ARG A 117 4.82 -19.06 -19.74
C ARG A 117 4.15 -18.67 -18.43
N ASP A 118 3.99 -19.63 -17.55
CA ASP A 118 3.58 -19.36 -16.18
C ASP A 118 4.60 -18.50 -15.45
N VAL A 119 4.12 -17.65 -14.55
CA VAL A 119 4.95 -16.71 -13.78
C VAL A 119 4.64 -16.79 -12.30
N GLU A 120 5.70 -16.91 -11.49
CA GLU A 120 5.67 -16.72 -10.04
C GLU A 120 6.46 -15.44 -9.72
N ALA A 121 5.76 -14.37 -9.35
CA ALA A 121 6.38 -13.07 -9.11
C ALA A 121 6.26 -12.64 -7.65
N ARG A 122 7.40 -12.48 -6.98
CA ARG A 122 7.51 -11.89 -5.66
C ARG A 122 7.85 -10.41 -5.77
N ALA A 123 6.89 -9.56 -5.42
CA ALA A 123 7.10 -8.11 -5.45
C ALA A 123 6.18 -7.38 -4.47
N GLY A 124 6.70 -6.32 -3.84
CA GLY A 124 5.96 -5.49 -2.89
C GLY A 124 4.77 -4.75 -3.52
N THR A 125 3.90 -4.20 -2.68
CA THR A 125 2.80 -3.34 -3.13
C THR A 125 3.35 -2.04 -3.74
N GLY A 126 2.72 -1.53 -4.80
CA GLY A 126 3.16 -0.29 -5.47
C GLY A 126 4.32 -0.46 -6.47
N SER A 127 4.81 -1.68 -6.72
CA SER A 127 5.85 -1.95 -7.71
C SER A 127 5.38 -1.88 -9.17
N GLY A 128 4.05 -1.84 -9.41
CA GLY A 128 3.47 -1.84 -10.74
C GLY A 128 3.00 -3.22 -11.24
N LYS A 129 2.82 -4.20 -10.34
CA LYS A 129 2.37 -5.58 -10.65
C LYS A 129 1.12 -5.63 -11.52
N THR A 130 0.12 -4.81 -11.22
CA THR A 130 -1.15 -4.82 -11.95
C THR A 130 -0.95 -4.57 -13.45
N ILE A 131 -0.14 -3.59 -13.81
CA ILE A 131 0.21 -3.35 -15.22
C ILE A 131 1.05 -4.50 -15.78
N ALA A 132 1.94 -5.09 -14.97
CA ALA A 132 2.83 -6.16 -15.41
C ALA A 132 2.06 -7.39 -15.92
N PHE A 133 0.90 -7.72 -15.33
CA PHE A 133 0.08 -8.82 -15.85
C PHE A 133 -1.09 -8.36 -16.74
N VAL A 134 -1.73 -7.22 -16.48
CA VAL A 134 -2.88 -6.77 -17.27
C VAL A 134 -2.46 -6.37 -18.69
N ALA A 135 -1.35 -5.64 -18.85
CA ALA A 135 -0.93 -5.16 -20.16
C ALA A 135 -0.64 -6.28 -21.18
N PRO A 136 0.16 -7.31 -20.85
CA PRO A 136 0.41 -8.41 -21.76
C PRO A 136 -0.83 -9.28 -22.00
N ILE A 137 -1.63 -9.58 -20.96
CA ILE A 137 -2.87 -10.35 -21.13
C ILE A 137 -3.82 -9.64 -22.08
N LEU A 138 -4.07 -8.35 -21.90
CA LEU A 138 -4.92 -7.58 -22.82
C LEU A 138 -4.34 -7.55 -24.24
N SER A 139 -3.02 -7.44 -24.38
CA SER A 139 -2.37 -7.49 -25.69
C SER A 139 -2.63 -8.82 -26.41
N VAL A 140 -2.61 -9.95 -25.69
CA VAL A 140 -2.95 -11.26 -26.23
C VAL A 140 -4.44 -11.35 -26.57
N LEU A 141 -5.31 -10.91 -25.66
CA LEU A 141 -6.77 -10.96 -25.85
C LEU A 141 -7.29 -10.05 -26.97
N MET A 142 -6.54 -9.01 -27.34
CA MET A 142 -6.86 -8.09 -28.43
C MET A 142 -6.39 -8.60 -29.80
N GLN A 143 -5.52 -9.60 -29.87
CA GLN A 143 -5.09 -10.18 -31.12
C GLN A 143 -6.27 -10.95 -31.76
N PRO A 144 -6.45 -10.89 -33.08
CA PRO A 144 -7.41 -11.75 -33.75
C PRO A 144 -7.02 -13.21 -33.56
N ALA A 145 -8.02 -14.08 -33.45
CA ALA A 145 -7.78 -15.52 -33.37
C ALA A 145 -6.92 -15.99 -34.56
N LYS A 146 -5.89 -16.80 -34.26
CA LYS A 146 -4.94 -17.28 -35.28
C LYS A 146 -5.56 -18.29 -36.26
N ASP A 147 -6.63 -18.98 -35.85
CA ASP A 147 -7.31 -19.99 -36.65
C ASP A 147 -8.73 -19.57 -37.02
N ALA A 148 -9.11 -19.77 -38.28
CA ALA A 148 -10.44 -19.43 -38.79
C ALA A 148 -11.58 -20.22 -38.10
N ALA A 149 -11.28 -21.37 -37.49
CA ALA A 149 -12.20 -22.13 -36.63
C ALA A 149 -12.45 -21.49 -35.27
N ASP A 150 -11.51 -20.65 -34.77
CA ASP A 150 -11.60 -19.82 -33.58
C ASP A 150 -12.07 -18.38 -33.90
N ALA A 151 -12.50 -18.14 -35.14
CA ALA A 151 -12.94 -16.84 -35.66
C ALA A 151 -14.21 -16.28 -34.99
N THR A 152 -14.81 -17.01 -34.09
CA THR A 152 -15.54 -16.48 -32.96
C THR A 152 -14.54 -16.12 -31.87
N ALA A 153 -13.68 -15.13 -32.11
CA ALA A 153 -13.09 -14.32 -31.02
C ALA A 153 -14.28 -13.62 -30.35
N ASP A 154 -15.12 -14.49 -29.79
CA ASP A 154 -16.36 -14.18 -29.16
C ASP A 154 -16.01 -13.46 -27.86
N ASN A 155 -16.02 -12.13 -27.91
CA ASN A 155 -15.94 -11.29 -26.70
C ASN A 155 -17.10 -11.60 -25.75
N SER A 156 -17.97 -12.56 -26.09
CA SER A 156 -19.05 -13.06 -25.24
C SER A 156 -18.57 -14.03 -24.16
N ARG A 157 -17.40 -14.68 -24.32
CA ARG A 157 -16.88 -15.66 -23.36
C ARG A 157 -15.76 -15.10 -22.50
N VAL A 158 -15.75 -15.48 -21.21
CA VAL A 158 -14.65 -15.13 -20.30
C VAL A 158 -13.39 -15.91 -20.69
N ARG A 159 -12.31 -15.19 -20.98
CA ARG A 159 -11.01 -15.77 -21.38
C ARG A 159 -9.94 -15.57 -20.30
N CYS A 160 -10.16 -14.66 -19.35
CA CYS A 160 -9.25 -14.42 -18.25
C CYS A 160 -10.00 -14.27 -16.93
N ILE A 161 -9.54 -15.00 -15.91
CA ILE A 161 -9.99 -14.83 -14.52
C ILE A 161 -8.83 -14.26 -13.70
N ILE A 162 -9.11 -13.19 -12.96
CA ILE A 162 -8.16 -12.58 -12.03
C ILE A 162 -8.78 -12.61 -10.63
N LEU A 163 -8.16 -13.34 -9.71
CA LEU A 163 -8.55 -13.38 -8.31
C LEU A 163 -7.74 -12.41 -7.48
N SER A 164 -8.41 -11.74 -6.59
CA SER A 164 -7.79 -10.85 -5.59
C SER A 164 -8.48 -10.98 -4.23
N PRO A 165 -7.78 -10.77 -3.10
CA PRO A 165 -8.32 -11.03 -1.78
C PRO A 165 -9.43 -10.08 -1.35
N THR A 166 -9.50 -8.88 -1.94
CA THR A 166 -10.45 -7.83 -1.51
C THR A 166 -11.24 -7.24 -2.67
N ARG A 167 -12.47 -6.76 -2.36
CA ARG A 167 -13.36 -6.10 -3.33
C ARG A 167 -12.75 -4.83 -3.89
N GLU A 168 -12.02 -4.11 -3.06
CA GLU A 168 -11.35 -2.87 -3.38
C GLU A 168 -10.24 -3.09 -4.41
N LEU A 169 -9.40 -4.11 -4.19
CA LEU A 169 -8.33 -4.46 -5.12
C LEU A 169 -8.92 -4.97 -6.45
N ALA A 170 -9.96 -5.81 -6.40
CA ALA A 170 -10.67 -6.23 -7.61
C ALA A 170 -11.22 -5.02 -8.40
N GLY A 171 -11.76 -4.02 -7.70
CA GLY A 171 -12.22 -2.76 -8.29
C GLY A 171 -11.11 -1.97 -8.96
N GLN A 172 -9.93 -1.91 -8.34
CA GLN A 172 -8.73 -1.24 -8.89
C GLN A 172 -8.24 -1.92 -10.15
N ILE A 173 -8.05 -3.25 -10.10
CA ILE A 173 -7.64 -4.05 -11.26
C ILE A 173 -8.65 -3.85 -12.40
N THR A 174 -9.96 -3.89 -12.09
CA THR A 174 -11.03 -3.61 -13.07
C THR A 174 -10.89 -2.21 -13.66
N GLY A 175 -10.56 -1.19 -12.86
CA GLY A 175 -10.31 0.18 -13.31
C GLY A 175 -9.14 0.27 -14.28
N VAL A 176 -8.04 -0.40 -13.98
CA VAL A 176 -6.85 -0.49 -14.85
C VAL A 176 -7.22 -1.16 -16.19
N ILE A 177 -7.93 -2.30 -16.14
CA ILE A 177 -8.36 -3.01 -17.36
C ILE A 177 -9.24 -2.11 -18.21
N ARG A 178 -10.23 -1.42 -17.63
CA ARG A 178 -11.10 -0.48 -18.37
C ARG A 178 -10.30 0.67 -19.01
N GLY A 179 -9.28 1.16 -18.31
CA GLY A 179 -8.38 2.20 -18.84
C GLY A 179 -7.58 1.73 -20.04
N LEU A 180 -6.97 0.55 -19.93
CA LEU A 180 -6.13 -0.04 -20.99
C LEU A 180 -6.95 -0.60 -22.17
N ALA A 181 -8.12 -1.19 -21.90
CA ALA A 181 -8.98 -1.78 -22.91
C ALA A 181 -9.92 -0.77 -23.59
N ARG A 182 -9.79 0.52 -23.29
CA ARG A 182 -10.69 1.55 -23.86
C ARG A 182 -10.61 1.58 -25.39
N GLY A 183 -11.77 1.37 -26.03
CA GLY A 183 -11.89 1.34 -27.49
C GLY A 183 -11.52 0.00 -28.15
N SER A 184 -11.18 -1.03 -27.38
CA SER A 184 -10.87 -2.37 -27.92
C SER A 184 -12.08 -3.29 -28.08
N GLY A 185 -13.23 -2.94 -27.52
CA GLY A 185 -14.41 -3.84 -27.47
C GLY A 185 -14.34 -4.89 -26.35
N LEU A 186 -13.20 -5.03 -25.63
CA LEU A 186 -13.08 -5.94 -24.48
C LEU A 186 -13.87 -5.41 -23.28
N ARG A 187 -14.73 -6.25 -22.72
CA ARG A 187 -15.53 -5.94 -21.53
C ARG A 187 -14.98 -6.69 -20.34
N VAL A 188 -15.10 -6.08 -19.15
CA VAL A 188 -14.64 -6.64 -17.89
C VAL A 188 -15.76 -6.67 -16.85
N LEU A 189 -15.92 -7.82 -16.19
CA LEU A 189 -16.79 -7.99 -15.03
C LEU A 189 -16.00 -7.79 -13.76
N GLN A 190 -16.55 -7.05 -12.81
CA GLN A 190 -16.11 -7.08 -11.40
C GLN A 190 -17.01 -8.03 -10.61
N ALA A 191 -16.51 -9.23 -10.29
CA ALA A 191 -17.22 -10.30 -9.58
C ALA A 191 -16.88 -10.25 -8.08
N THR A 192 -17.62 -9.45 -7.31
CA THR A 192 -17.36 -9.29 -5.87
C THR A 192 -18.64 -9.41 -5.05
N GLY A 193 -18.50 -9.95 -3.83
CA GLY A 193 -19.60 -9.96 -2.87
C GLY A 193 -20.05 -8.53 -2.51
N GLY A 194 -21.28 -8.39 -2.00
CA GLY A 194 -21.85 -7.08 -1.62
C GLY A 194 -22.40 -6.26 -2.80
N ALA A 195 -22.17 -6.68 -4.04
CA ALA A 195 -22.89 -6.20 -5.22
C ALA A 195 -24.01 -7.20 -5.59
N PRO A 196 -25.13 -6.73 -6.18
CA PRO A 196 -26.23 -7.61 -6.57
C PRO A 196 -25.76 -8.70 -7.57
N ARG A 197 -26.00 -9.99 -7.23
CA ARG A 197 -25.61 -11.12 -8.08
C ARG A 197 -26.26 -11.03 -9.47
N ALA A 198 -27.56 -10.70 -9.51
CA ALA A 198 -28.29 -10.57 -10.77
C ALA A 198 -27.69 -9.55 -11.75
N ALA A 199 -27.10 -8.45 -11.25
CA ALA A 199 -26.41 -7.48 -12.09
C ALA A 199 -25.12 -8.06 -12.68
N GLN A 200 -24.39 -8.87 -11.93
CA GLN A 200 -23.16 -9.53 -12.38
C GLN A 200 -23.50 -10.62 -13.43
N VAL A 201 -24.52 -11.42 -13.17
CA VAL A 201 -25.01 -12.42 -14.12
C VAL A 201 -25.45 -11.77 -15.45
N ARG A 202 -26.23 -10.69 -15.40
CA ARG A 202 -26.59 -9.94 -16.60
C ARG A 202 -25.38 -9.45 -17.39
N THR A 203 -24.35 -8.94 -16.68
CA THR A 203 -23.10 -8.54 -17.34
C THR A 203 -22.39 -9.71 -18.00
N LEU A 204 -22.41 -10.91 -17.40
CA LEU A 204 -21.88 -12.13 -18.02
C LEU A 204 -22.65 -12.51 -19.29
N THR A 205 -23.97 -12.51 -19.24
CA THR A 205 -24.81 -12.83 -20.43
C THR A 205 -24.67 -11.83 -21.57
N GLU A 206 -24.33 -10.56 -21.24
CA GLU A 206 -24.01 -9.56 -22.26
C GLU A 206 -22.61 -9.75 -22.88
N GLY A 207 -21.81 -10.71 -22.40
CA GLY A 207 -20.46 -11.02 -22.82
C GLY A 207 -19.38 -10.19 -22.17
N VAL A 208 -18.39 -10.85 -21.60
CA VAL A 208 -17.17 -10.25 -21.01
C VAL A 208 -15.96 -11.10 -21.32
N ALA A 209 -14.83 -10.47 -21.60
CA ALA A 209 -13.58 -11.16 -21.88
C ALA A 209 -12.76 -11.43 -20.58
N VAL A 210 -12.92 -10.60 -19.57
CA VAL A 210 -12.14 -10.67 -18.32
C VAL A 210 -13.09 -10.61 -17.13
N ALA A 211 -12.95 -11.56 -16.19
CA ALA A 211 -13.62 -11.54 -14.90
C ALA A 211 -12.59 -11.26 -13.79
N VAL A 212 -12.76 -10.18 -13.05
CA VAL A 212 -11.93 -9.83 -11.90
C VAL A 212 -12.77 -9.97 -10.64
N GLY A 213 -12.32 -10.75 -9.68
CA GLY A 213 -13.16 -10.95 -8.51
C GLY A 213 -12.46 -11.43 -7.25
N THR A 214 -13.27 -11.51 -6.19
CA THR A 214 -12.88 -12.20 -4.97
C THR A 214 -13.21 -13.69 -5.08
N PRO A 215 -12.37 -14.60 -4.50
CA PRO A 215 -12.53 -16.04 -4.66
C PRO A 215 -13.97 -16.52 -4.46
N GLY A 216 -14.58 -16.26 -3.30
CA GLY A 216 -15.91 -16.74 -2.97
C GLY A 216 -16.99 -16.33 -3.99
N ARG A 217 -16.97 -15.12 -4.57
CA ARG A 217 -17.97 -14.70 -5.57
C ARG A 217 -17.71 -15.33 -6.94
N VAL A 218 -16.46 -15.48 -7.35
CA VAL A 218 -16.13 -16.15 -8.62
C VAL A 218 -16.56 -17.59 -8.57
N ILE A 219 -16.24 -18.29 -7.49
CA ILE A 219 -16.64 -19.70 -7.26
C ILE A 219 -18.16 -19.85 -7.17
N ASP A 220 -18.86 -18.90 -6.53
CA ASP A 220 -20.31 -18.85 -6.45
C ASP A 220 -20.96 -18.76 -7.86
N LEU A 221 -20.41 -17.93 -8.76
CA LEU A 221 -20.86 -17.79 -10.13
C LEU A 221 -20.53 -19.03 -10.99
N VAL A 222 -19.40 -19.68 -10.76
CA VAL A 222 -19.02 -20.95 -11.41
C VAL A 222 -19.96 -22.08 -10.99
N ARG A 223 -20.17 -22.26 -9.68
CA ARG A 223 -21.07 -23.27 -9.12
C ARG A 223 -22.53 -23.08 -9.57
N GLY A 224 -22.93 -21.84 -9.78
CA GLY A 224 -24.27 -21.51 -10.31
C GLY A 224 -24.40 -21.70 -11.82
N GLY A 225 -23.32 -22.02 -12.53
CA GLY A 225 -23.31 -22.21 -13.98
C GLY A 225 -23.38 -20.91 -14.80
N GLU A 226 -23.28 -19.73 -14.14
CA GLU A 226 -23.33 -18.45 -14.84
C GLU A 226 -21.98 -18.00 -15.42
N LEU A 227 -20.86 -18.47 -14.80
CA LEU A 227 -19.52 -18.23 -15.29
C LEU A 227 -18.99 -19.54 -15.91
N ASP A 228 -18.99 -19.60 -17.24
CA ASP A 228 -18.42 -20.72 -18.00
C ASP A 228 -16.89 -20.63 -18.01
N LEU A 229 -16.23 -21.71 -17.61
CA LEU A 229 -14.78 -21.83 -17.57
C LEU A 229 -14.17 -22.30 -18.90
N SER A 230 -14.96 -22.82 -19.81
CA SER A 230 -14.45 -23.49 -21.03
C SER A 230 -13.59 -22.62 -21.95
N GLY A 231 -13.74 -21.28 -21.85
CA GLY A 231 -13.00 -20.33 -22.66
C GLY A 231 -11.74 -19.75 -21.95
N ILE A 232 -11.44 -20.17 -20.72
CA ILE A 232 -10.36 -19.57 -19.94
C ILE A 232 -9.00 -19.95 -20.52
N SER A 233 -8.21 -18.93 -20.89
CA SER A 233 -6.81 -19.05 -21.32
C SER A 233 -5.81 -18.49 -20.32
N HIS A 234 -6.26 -17.61 -19.42
CA HIS A 234 -5.40 -16.95 -18.41
C HIS A 234 -6.04 -16.98 -17.03
N PHE A 235 -5.26 -17.38 -16.04
CA PHE A 235 -5.64 -17.39 -14.63
C PHE A 235 -4.62 -16.62 -13.80
N VAL A 236 -5.06 -15.61 -13.07
CA VAL A 236 -4.18 -14.74 -12.30
C VAL A 236 -4.59 -14.70 -10.83
N LEU A 237 -3.62 -14.88 -9.95
CA LEU A 237 -3.75 -14.72 -8.51
C LEU A 237 -2.93 -13.49 -8.08
N ASP A 238 -3.58 -12.39 -7.69
CA ASP A 238 -2.90 -11.19 -7.17
C ASP A 238 -3.03 -11.11 -5.65
N GLU A 239 -1.93 -10.78 -4.96
CA GLU A 239 -1.78 -10.83 -3.50
C GLU A 239 -2.17 -12.22 -2.95
N ALA A 240 -1.60 -13.27 -3.56
CA ALA A 240 -1.94 -14.66 -3.29
C ALA A 240 -1.67 -15.08 -1.83
N ASP A 241 -0.63 -14.53 -1.19
CA ASP A 241 -0.31 -14.75 0.23
C ASP A 241 -1.46 -14.40 1.18
N ARG A 242 -2.31 -13.46 0.77
CA ARG A 242 -3.49 -13.06 1.54
C ARG A 242 -4.73 -13.93 1.30
N MET A 243 -4.67 -14.78 0.29
CA MET A 243 -5.73 -15.72 -0.02
C MET A 243 -5.48 -17.13 0.58
N LEU A 244 -4.42 -17.27 1.41
CA LEU A 244 -4.10 -18.53 2.11
C LEU A 244 -4.93 -18.77 3.37
N GLU A 245 -5.92 -17.94 3.67
CA GLU A 245 -6.82 -18.18 4.80
C GLU A 245 -7.50 -19.57 4.67
N PRO A 246 -7.74 -20.29 5.80
CA PRO A 246 -8.34 -21.62 5.77
C PRO A 246 -9.63 -21.64 4.94
N GLY A 247 -9.72 -22.58 4.00
CA GLY A 247 -10.84 -22.76 3.08
C GLY A 247 -10.67 -22.10 1.71
N PHE A 248 -9.98 -20.97 1.59
CA PHE A 248 -9.79 -20.33 0.28
C PHE A 248 -8.72 -21.02 -0.59
N ALA A 249 -7.65 -21.52 0.00
CA ALA A 249 -6.59 -22.19 -0.74
C ALA A 249 -7.12 -23.44 -1.49
N GLU A 250 -7.93 -24.24 -0.83
CA GLU A 250 -8.56 -25.42 -1.44
C GLU A 250 -9.56 -25.05 -2.54
N GLU A 251 -10.36 -24.02 -2.32
CA GLU A 251 -11.32 -23.51 -3.31
C GLU A 251 -10.63 -22.95 -4.53
N MET A 252 -9.53 -22.19 -4.37
CA MET A 252 -8.72 -21.67 -5.48
C MET A 252 -8.08 -22.80 -6.28
N LEU A 253 -7.59 -23.84 -5.59
CA LEU A 253 -7.04 -25.01 -6.25
C LEU A 253 -8.12 -25.77 -7.02
N ALA A 254 -9.29 -26.00 -6.43
CA ALA A 254 -10.42 -26.63 -7.12
C ALA A 254 -10.86 -25.85 -8.35
N LEU A 255 -10.89 -24.51 -8.28
CA LEU A 255 -11.19 -23.66 -9.43
C LEU A 255 -10.11 -23.81 -10.51
N ALA A 256 -8.83 -23.76 -10.15
CA ALA A 256 -7.74 -23.90 -11.12
C ALA A 256 -7.72 -25.27 -11.81
N MET A 257 -8.04 -26.33 -11.07
CA MET A 257 -8.14 -27.69 -11.65
C MET A 257 -9.35 -27.89 -12.56
N ALA A 258 -10.36 -27.03 -12.45
CA ALA A 258 -11.53 -27.03 -13.34
C ALA A 258 -11.30 -26.23 -14.63
N LEU A 259 -10.19 -25.52 -14.77
CA LEU A 259 -9.87 -24.75 -15.96
C LEU A 259 -9.46 -25.67 -17.13
N PRO A 260 -9.75 -25.29 -18.37
CA PRO A 260 -9.31 -26.04 -19.53
C PRO A 260 -7.79 -26.03 -19.69
N ALA A 261 -7.23 -27.10 -20.20
CA ALA A 261 -5.80 -27.16 -20.53
C ALA A 261 -5.63 -27.05 -22.06
N PRO A 262 -4.64 -26.31 -22.57
CA PRO A 262 -3.67 -25.51 -21.79
C PRO A 262 -4.24 -24.13 -21.39
N HIS A 263 -3.85 -23.65 -20.23
CA HIS A 263 -4.03 -22.24 -19.80
C HIS A 263 -2.75 -21.74 -19.15
N GLN A 264 -2.59 -20.43 -19.12
CA GLN A 264 -1.45 -19.77 -18.46
C GLN A 264 -1.85 -19.32 -17.06
N THR A 265 -1.03 -19.67 -16.04
CA THR A 265 -1.25 -19.24 -14.65
C THR A 265 -0.17 -18.25 -14.19
N LEU A 266 -0.62 -17.13 -13.63
CA LEU A 266 0.25 -16.08 -13.08
C LEU A 266 -0.03 -15.91 -11.59
N LEU A 267 1.00 -16.01 -10.76
CA LEU A 267 0.91 -15.86 -9.30
C LEU A 267 1.76 -14.69 -8.83
N PHE A 268 1.11 -13.71 -8.22
CA PHE A 268 1.75 -12.53 -7.63
C PHE A 268 1.56 -12.52 -6.12
N SER A 269 2.65 -12.35 -5.38
CA SER A 269 2.63 -12.30 -3.93
C SER A 269 3.68 -11.32 -3.41
N ALA A 270 3.47 -10.76 -2.23
CA ALA A 270 4.50 -10.00 -1.53
C ALA A 270 5.46 -10.93 -0.77
N THR A 271 4.94 -12.04 -0.27
CA THR A 271 5.68 -13.05 0.50
C THR A 271 5.41 -14.46 -0.03
N ILE A 272 6.36 -15.38 0.13
CA ILE A 272 6.20 -16.79 -0.25
C ILE A 272 6.42 -17.66 1.00
N PRO A 273 5.47 -17.70 1.94
CA PRO A 273 5.53 -18.64 3.06
C PRO A 273 5.43 -20.09 2.56
N PRO A 274 5.81 -21.11 3.36
CA PRO A 274 5.77 -22.51 2.94
C PRO A 274 4.45 -22.97 2.32
N ALA A 275 3.32 -22.59 2.91
CA ALA A 275 1.99 -22.90 2.38
C ALA A 275 1.74 -22.29 0.99
N MET A 276 2.29 -21.09 0.72
CA MET A 276 2.21 -20.47 -0.61
C MET A 276 3.10 -21.20 -1.63
N ALA A 277 4.30 -21.61 -1.22
CA ALA A 277 5.19 -22.38 -2.09
C ALA A 277 4.55 -23.73 -2.49
N GLU A 278 3.86 -24.39 -1.56
CA GLU A 278 3.10 -25.62 -1.83
C GLU A 278 1.94 -25.37 -2.80
N LEU A 279 1.16 -24.33 -2.59
CA LEU A 279 0.08 -23.94 -3.50
C LEU A 279 0.62 -23.61 -4.90
N ALA A 280 1.68 -22.80 -4.98
CA ALA A 280 2.33 -22.45 -6.24
C ALA A 280 2.83 -23.68 -7.01
N ALA A 281 3.43 -24.65 -6.31
CA ALA A 281 3.91 -25.90 -6.92
C ALA A 281 2.77 -26.75 -7.54
N ARG A 282 1.54 -26.62 -7.01
CA ARG A 282 0.34 -27.32 -7.55
C ARG A 282 -0.35 -26.57 -8.68
N LEU A 283 -0.20 -25.25 -8.74
CA LEU A 283 -0.90 -24.38 -9.68
C LEU A 283 -0.07 -24.07 -10.92
N LEU A 284 1.25 -23.97 -10.80
CA LEU A 284 2.13 -23.46 -11.85
C LEU A 284 2.88 -24.59 -12.57
N HIS A 285 2.96 -24.48 -13.90
CA HIS A 285 3.72 -25.41 -14.72
C HIS A 285 5.03 -24.76 -15.22
N ARG A 286 6.18 -25.21 -14.69
CA ARG A 286 7.53 -24.69 -15.02
C ARG A 286 7.59 -23.15 -15.06
N PRO A 287 7.19 -22.45 -13.97
CA PRO A 287 7.06 -21.02 -13.99
C PRO A 287 8.41 -20.32 -14.16
N VAL A 288 8.36 -19.11 -14.73
CA VAL A 288 9.43 -18.13 -14.59
C VAL A 288 9.28 -17.52 -13.20
N ARG A 289 10.33 -17.70 -12.37
CA ARG A 289 10.37 -17.12 -11.03
C ARG A 289 11.06 -15.78 -11.06
N ILE A 290 10.33 -14.76 -10.63
CA ILE A 290 10.80 -13.38 -10.59
C ILE A 290 10.73 -12.91 -9.14
N SER A 291 11.88 -12.58 -8.58
CA SER A 291 11.98 -12.01 -7.24
C SER A 291 12.54 -10.60 -7.34
N MET A 292 11.73 -9.63 -6.93
CA MET A 292 12.20 -8.27 -6.76
C MET A 292 12.72 -8.15 -5.33
N ASP A 293 13.98 -8.51 -5.13
CA ASP A 293 14.61 -8.37 -3.83
C ASP A 293 14.64 -6.91 -3.40
N ALA A 294 14.50 -6.69 -2.10
CA ALA A 294 14.45 -5.34 -1.52
C ALA A 294 15.70 -4.50 -1.84
N GLU A 295 16.79 -5.12 -2.31
CA GLU A 295 18.02 -4.45 -2.72
C GLU A 295 17.93 -3.81 -4.12
N GLN A 296 17.04 -4.30 -5.01
CA GLN A 296 16.90 -3.76 -6.38
C GLN A 296 15.73 -2.77 -6.52
N ALA A 297 14.74 -2.84 -5.65
CA ALA A 297 13.75 -1.77 -5.55
C ALA A 297 14.36 -0.63 -4.73
N PRO A 298 14.25 0.66 -5.16
CA PRO A 298 14.65 1.75 -4.30
C PRO A 298 13.89 1.60 -2.99
N THR A 299 14.62 1.25 -1.91
CA THR A 299 14.04 1.01 -0.58
C THR A 299 13.15 2.21 -0.26
N PRO A 300 11.85 2.03 -0.01
CA PRO A 300 11.00 3.14 0.35
C PRO A 300 11.63 3.87 1.54
N ARG A 301 12.01 5.13 1.36
CA ARG A 301 12.63 5.92 2.42
C ARG A 301 11.57 6.31 3.44
N ILE A 302 11.14 5.31 4.24
CA ILE A 302 10.16 5.49 5.31
C ILE A 302 10.92 5.78 6.59
N ALA A 303 10.75 6.99 7.11
CA ALA A 303 11.22 7.31 8.46
C ALA A 303 10.29 6.62 9.47
N GLN A 304 10.81 5.67 10.24
CA GLN A 304 10.04 4.86 11.19
C GLN A 304 10.38 5.27 12.63
N TYR A 305 9.34 5.52 13.42
CA TYR A 305 9.45 5.90 14.83
C TYR A 305 8.53 5.06 15.70
N ALA A 306 8.98 4.70 16.88
CA ALA A 306 8.18 4.10 17.94
C ALA A 306 8.08 5.08 19.13
N ILE A 307 6.87 5.28 19.62
CA ILE A 307 6.58 6.10 20.79
C ILE A 307 6.00 5.18 21.86
N PHE A 308 6.69 5.05 22.99
CA PHE A 308 6.19 4.22 24.08
C PHE A 308 5.15 4.98 24.89
N VAL A 309 3.94 4.43 24.94
CA VAL A 309 2.80 5.04 25.64
C VAL A 309 1.90 3.95 26.23
N PRO A 310 1.37 4.13 27.46
CA PRO A 310 0.38 3.20 28.00
C PRO A 310 -0.87 3.13 27.12
N MET A 311 -1.51 1.94 27.05
CA MET A 311 -2.68 1.68 26.20
C MET A 311 -3.76 2.77 26.34
N ARG A 312 -4.09 3.16 27.58
CA ARG A 312 -5.10 4.19 27.89
C ARG A 312 -4.79 5.58 27.32
N HIS A 313 -3.54 5.87 26.98
CA HIS A 313 -3.11 7.17 26.47
C HIS A 313 -2.88 7.19 24.95
N LYS A 314 -3.05 6.08 24.25
CA LYS A 314 -2.80 5.98 22.80
C LYS A 314 -3.65 6.94 21.97
N THR A 315 -4.92 7.16 22.36
CA THR A 315 -5.78 8.12 21.67
C THR A 315 -5.23 9.54 21.78
N ALA A 316 -4.84 9.97 22.99
CA ALA A 316 -4.22 11.28 23.20
C ALA A 316 -2.91 11.40 22.43
N ALA A 317 -2.08 10.35 22.43
CA ALA A 317 -0.83 10.29 21.67
C ALA A 317 -1.09 10.37 20.14
N THR A 318 -2.13 9.73 19.64
CA THR A 318 -2.53 9.86 18.22
C THR A 318 -2.87 11.31 17.87
N LEU A 319 -3.63 11.99 18.71
CA LEU A 319 -3.98 13.40 18.50
C LEU A 319 -2.74 14.32 18.57
N ALA A 320 -1.82 14.07 19.48
CA ALA A 320 -0.54 14.79 19.58
C ALA A 320 0.31 14.56 18.31
N CYS A 321 0.45 13.33 17.85
CA CYS A 321 1.14 13.02 16.59
C CYS A 321 0.52 13.74 15.40
N LEU A 322 -0.83 13.79 15.29
CA LEU A 322 -1.51 14.48 14.22
C LEU A 322 -1.26 15.99 14.24
N ARG A 323 -1.28 16.62 15.43
CA ARG A 323 -0.95 18.04 15.55
C ARG A 323 0.49 18.34 15.14
N HIS A 324 1.41 17.46 15.52
CA HIS A 324 2.85 17.66 15.29
C HIS A 324 3.28 17.38 13.85
N TYR A 325 2.85 16.23 13.28
CA TYR A 325 3.32 15.77 11.96
C TYR A 325 2.40 16.17 10.80
N GLY A 326 1.19 16.63 11.08
CA GLY A 326 0.21 17.05 10.09
C GLY A 326 -1.04 16.17 10.05
N MET A 327 -2.12 16.73 9.48
CA MET A 327 -3.47 16.14 9.50
C MET A 327 -4.03 15.88 8.11
N GLN A 328 -3.17 15.93 7.08
CA GLN A 328 -3.58 15.69 5.69
C GLN A 328 -2.90 14.46 5.14
N ARG A 329 -3.65 13.61 4.46
CA ARG A 329 -3.14 12.37 3.87
C ARG A 329 -2.58 11.42 4.94
N VAL A 330 -3.28 11.29 6.05
CA VAL A 330 -2.89 10.44 7.18
C VAL A 330 -3.74 9.18 7.24
N MET A 331 -3.08 8.05 7.50
CA MET A 331 -3.76 6.78 7.75
C MET A 331 -3.43 6.29 9.15
N VAL A 332 -4.49 6.02 9.95
CA VAL A 332 -4.37 5.50 11.32
C VAL A 332 -4.85 4.07 11.34
N PHE A 333 -4.01 3.15 11.77
CA PHE A 333 -4.34 1.73 11.90
C PHE A 333 -4.72 1.37 13.32
N VAL A 334 -5.86 0.71 13.47
CA VAL A 334 -6.41 0.25 14.74
C VAL A 334 -6.77 -1.23 14.67
N ARG A 335 -6.90 -1.88 15.83
CA ARG A 335 -7.18 -3.31 15.91
C ARG A 335 -8.64 -3.65 15.66
N THR A 336 -9.56 -2.87 16.22
CA THR A 336 -11.00 -3.19 16.20
C THR A 336 -11.83 -2.12 15.48
N ARG A 337 -13.03 -2.51 15.03
CA ARG A 337 -13.99 -1.62 14.38
C ARG A 337 -14.48 -0.52 15.33
N GLN A 338 -14.76 -0.89 16.58
CA GLN A 338 -15.21 0.05 17.62
C GLN A 338 -14.17 1.12 17.92
N GLU A 339 -12.88 0.73 17.98
CA GLU A 339 -11.77 1.67 18.09
C GLU A 339 -11.68 2.59 16.87
N ALA A 340 -11.88 2.06 15.66
CA ALA A 340 -11.86 2.87 14.46
C ALA A 340 -12.88 4.03 14.53
N ASP A 341 -14.12 3.72 14.92
CA ASP A 341 -15.17 4.74 15.07
C ASP A 341 -14.87 5.71 16.22
N SER A 342 -14.37 5.20 17.34
CA SER A 342 -14.05 6.02 18.52
C SER A 342 -12.92 7.01 18.21
N ILE A 343 -11.84 6.53 17.59
CA ILE A 343 -10.67 7.34 17.25
C ILE A 343 -10.99 8.32 16.13
N ALA A 344 -11.76 7.91 15.11
CA ALA A 344 -12.21 8.83 14.07
C ALA A 344 -13.05 9.97 14.64
N ARG A 345 -13.95 9.71 15.60
CA ARG A 345 -14.71 10.75 16.31
C ARG A 345 -13.80 11.68 17.10
N ALA A 346 -12.82 11.14 17.82
CA ALA A 346 -11.86 11.96 18.57
C ALA A 346 -11.04 12.87 17.63
N ILE A 347 -10.58 12.34 16.49
CA ILE A 347 -9.83 13.11 15.49
C ILE A 347 -10.72 14.15 14.80
N SER A 348 -12.02 13.87 14.62
CA SER A 348 -12.95 14.79 13.96
C SER A 348 -13.14 16.12 14.70
N ALA A 349 -12.73 16.19 15.98
CA ALA A 349 -12.64 17.45 16.72
C ALA A 349 -11.48 18.36 16.24
N LEU A 350 -10.52 17.82 15.50
CA LEU A 350 -9.33 18.54 15.00
C LEU A 350 -9.39 18.75 13.48
N THR A 351 -9.79 17.73 12.73
CA THR A 351 -9.80 17.73 11.25
C THR A 351 -10.81 16.70 10.75
N PRO A 352 -11.39 16.87 9.56
CA PRO A 352 -12.27 15.86 8.98
C PRO A 352 -11.62 14.48 8.94
N ALA A 353 -12.21 13.50 9.66
CA ALA A 353 -11.74 12.13 9.76
C ALA A 353 -12.90 11.15 9.58
N VAL A 354 -12.61 9.99 8.98
CA VAL A 354 -13.59 8.90 8.82
C VAL A 354 -12.98 7.55 9.20
N ALA A 355 -13.82 6.70 9.80
CA ALA A 355 -13.47 5.30 10.02
C ALA A 355 -13.88 4.46 8.81
N ILE A 356 -13.04 3.48 8.44
CA ILE A 356 -13.36 2.49 7.41
C ILE A 356 -13.17 1.08 7.94
N HIS A 357 -14.25 0.29 7.96
CA HIS A 357 -14.26 -1.09 8.45
C HIS A 357 -15.34 -1.94 7.78
N GLY A 358 -15.32 -3.25 8.00
CA GLY A 358 -16.12 -4.23 7.26
C GLY A 358 -17.66 -4.10 7.40
N GLU A 359 -18.17 -3.39 8.41
CA GLU A 359 -19.62 -3.18 8.59
C GLU A 359 -20.19 -2.11 7.67
N HIS A 360 -19.36 -1.25 7.09
CA HIS A 360 -19.83 -0.26 6.14
C HIS A 360 -20.24 -0.89 4.81
N SER A 361 -21.35 -0.44 4.25
CA SER A 361 -21.74 -0.85 2.89
C SER A 361 -20.67 -0.45 1.87
N GLN A 362 -20.58 -1.20 0.78
CA GLN A 362 -19.59 -0.94 -0.28
C GLN A 362 -19.68 0.50 -0.82
N ALA A 363 -20.91 0.98 -1.07
CA ALA A 363 -21.12 2.35 -1.54
C ALA A 363 -20.61 3.42 -0.54
N ARG A 364 -20.78 3.17 0.78
CA ARG A 364 -20.26 4.07 1.82
C ARG A 364 -18.72 4.07 1.84
N ARG A 365 -18.09 2.89 1.76
CA ARG A 365 -16.62 2.76 1.69
C ARG A 365 -16.04 3.49 0.49
N GLU A 366 -16.61 3.30 -0.69
CA GLU A 366 -16.18 3.97 -1.91
C GLU A 366 -16.31 5.50 -1.82
N ARG A 367 -17.38 5.99 -1.18
CA ARG A 367 -17.56 7.43 -0.93
C ARG A 367 -16.46 7.95 -0.02
N MET A 368 -16.21 7.30 1.13
CA MET A 368 -15.17 7.70 2.08
C MET A 368 -13.78 7.74 1.42
N LEU A 369 -13.46 6.73 0.61
CA LEU A 369 -12.20 6.66 -0.13
C LEU A 369 -12.08 7.77 -1.18
N ARG A 370 -13.16 8.10 -1.88
CA ARG A 370 -13.18 9.26 -2.80
C ARG A 370 -12.96 10.57 -2.06
N ASP A 371 -13.64 10.76 -0.93
CA ASP A 371 -13.53 11.97 -0.12
C ASP A 371 -12.11 12.16 0.42
N PHE A 372 -11.47 11.06 0.85
CA PHE A 372 -10.08 11.07 1.27
C PHE A 372 -9.12 11.35 0.11
N ARG A 373 -9.28 10.71 -1.06
CA ARG A 373 -8.46 10.97 -2.25
C ARG A 373 -8.55 12.41 -2.72
N GLN A 374 -9.72 13.04 -2.60
CA GLN A 374 -9.98 14.43 -2.98
C GLN A 374 -9.57 15.44 -1.89
N GLY A 375 -9.02 14.98 -0.76
CA GLY A 375 -8.58 15.84 0.33
C GLY A 375 -9.72 16.47 1.17
N ARG A 376 -10.99 16.07 0.94
CA ARG A 376 -12.12 16.50 1.78
C ARG A 376 -12.05 15.89 3.19
N VAL A 377 -11.40 14.75 3.31
CA VAL A 377 -11.09 14.08 4.56
C VAL A 377 -9.58 14.01 4.69
N GLY A 378 -9.03 14.49 5.80
CA GLY A 378 -7.57 14.50 6.05
C GLY A 378 -7.05 13.20 6.62
N VAL A 379 -7.86 12.53 7.46
CA VAL A 379 -7.46 11.33 8.21
C VAL A 379 -8.41 10.18 7.96
N LEU A 380 -7.85 9.04 7.57
CA LEU A 380 -8.56 7.77 7.43
C LEU A 380 -8.16 6.82 8.56
N VAL A 381 -9.11 6.40 9.40
CA VAL A 381 -8.89 5.40 10.45
C VAL A 381 -9.38 4.05 9.96
N ALA A 382 -8.52 3.04 9.93
CA ALA A 382 -8.83 1.76 9.30
C ALA A 382 -8.38 0.55 10.15
N THR A 383 -9.11 -0.54 10.03
CA THR A 383 -8.64 -1.87 10.47
C THR A 383 -7.80 -2.53 9.37
N ASP A 384 -6.92 -3.47 9.74
CA ASP A 384 -6.03 -4.17 8.78
C ASP A 384 -6.80 -4.80 7.61
N VAL A 385 -7.89 -5.51 7.91
CA VAL A 385 -8.70 -6.20 6.89
C VAL A 385 -9.18 -5.21 5.81
N MET A 386 -9.51 -4.01 6.21
CA MET A 386 -10.04 -3.00 5.28
C MET A 386 -8.97 -2.16 4.61
N ALA A 387 -7.86 -1.93 5.30
CA ALA A 387 -6.73 -1.19 4.72
C ALA A 387 -5.96 -2.02 3.69
N ARG A 388 -6.09 -3.34 3.77
CA ARG A 388 -5.56 -4.27 2.76
C ARG A 388 -6.37 -4.13 1.47
N GLY A 389 -5.70 -3.90 0.34
CA GLY A 389 -6.37 -3.73 -0.96
C GLY A 389 -6.96 -2.35 -1.23
N ILE A 390 -6.83 -1.40 -0.31
CA ILE A 390 -7.14 0.00 -0.62
C ILE A 390 -5.94 0.62 -1.33
N ASP A 391 -6.15 1.01 -2.58
CA ASP A 391 -5.18 1.82 -3.33
C ASP A 391 -5.32 3.27 -2.91
N ILE A 392 -4.67 3.59 -1.83
CA ILE A 392 -4.44 4.97 -1.43
C ILE A 392 -2.93 5.16 -1.49
N ASP A 393 -2.51 5.72 -2.57
CA ASP A 393 -1.15 6.17 -2.75
C ASP A 393 -1.00 7.58 -2.16
N ASP A 394 0.24 7.94 -1.86
CA ASP A 394 0.56 9.29 -1.41
C ASP A 394 0.09 9.60 0.03
N ILE A 395 0.12 8.60 0.91
CA ILE A 395 -0.02 8.81 2.35
C ILE A 395 1.24 9.49 2.87
N ALA A 396 1.08 10.65 3.51
CA ALA A 396 2.19 11.39 4.11
C ALA A 396 2.65 10.75 5.43
N LEU A 397 1.68 10.30 6.24
CA LEU A 397 1.92 9.76 7.58
C LEU A 397 1.06 8.50 7.81
N VAL A 398 1.70 7.43 8.24
CA VAL A 398 1.04 6.23 8.77
C VAL A 398 1.20 6.21 10.29
N ILE A 399 0.09 6.14 11.02
CA ILE A 399 0.11 5.95 12.48
C ILE A 399 -0.39 4.54 12.78
N ASN A 400 0.46 3.69 13.32
CA ASN A 400 0.06 2.43 13.92
C ASN A 400 -0.39 2.71 15.35
N HIS A 401 -1.68 2.97 15.54
CA HIS A 401 -2.27 3.15 16.88
C HIS A 401 -2.08 1.88 17.70
N ASP A 402 -2.29 0.72 17.07
CA ASP A 402 -1.98 -0.59 17.64
C ASP A 402 -0.90 -1.29 16.83
N ILE A 403 0.06 -1.88 17.52
CA ILE A 403 1.05 -2.74 16.90
C ILE A 403 0.34 -4.01 16.39
N PRO A 404 0.48 -4.37 15.13
CA PRO A 404 -0.14 -5.59 14.62
C PRO A 404 0.55 -6.83 15.22
N PRO A 405 -0.20 -7.91 15.52
CA PRO A 405 0.36 -9.14 16.05
C PRO A 405 1.22 -9.89 15.01
N GLN A 406 0.94 -9.69 13.73
CA GLN A 406 1.70 -10.28 12.62
C GLN A 406 2.67 -9.24 12.05
N PRO A 407 3.99 -9.48 12.08
CA PRO A 407 5.00 -8.52 11.62
C PRO A 407 4.82 -8.10 10.14
N GLU A 408 4.36 -9.03 9.29
CA GLU A 408 4.09 -8.75 7.87
C GLU A 408 3.01 -7.67 7.69
N SER A 409 2.01 -7.66 8.58
CA SER A 409 0.97 -6.63 8.57
C SER A 409 1.55 -5.24 8.78
N TYR A 410 2.57 -5.09 9.62
CA TYR A 410 3.26 -3.81 9.82
C TYR A 410 3.91 -3.32 8.52
N VAL A 411 4.62 -4.19 7.81
CA VAL A 411 5.25 -3.87 6.53
C VAL A 411 4.20 -3.40 5.51
N HIS A 412 3.07 -4.09 5.45
CA HIS A 412 1.95 -3.72 4.57
C HIS A 412 1.29 -2.38 4.95
N ARG A 413 1.22 -2.05 6.25
CA ARG A 413 0.69 -0.76 6.72
C ARG A 413 1.62 0.38 6.32
N ILE A 414 2.90 0.29 6.64
CA ILE A 414 3.86 1.36 6.31
C ILE A 414 4.08 1.48 4.80
N GLY A 415 3.91 0.41 4.03
CA GLY A 415 3.94 0.42 2.57
C GLY A 415 2.82 1.25 1.91
N ARG A 416 1.94 1.93 2.69
CA ARG A 416 0.98 2.93 2.19
C ARG A 416 1.62 4.30 1.99
N THR A 417 2.79 4.53 2.55
CA THR A 417 3.57 5.76 2.36
C THR A 417 4.84 5.50 1.55
N ALA A 418 5.56 6.54 1.19
CA ALA A 418 6.84 6.50 0.46
C ALA A 418 6.79 5.81 -0.92
N ARG A 419 5.68 5.93 -1.64
CA ARG A 419 5.54 5.40 -3.00
C ARG A 419 6.04 6.39 -4.07
N ALA A 420 6.36 5.87 -5.26
CA ALA A 420 6.83 6.67 -6.40
C ALA A 420 8.06 7.54 -6.10
N GLY A 421 9.01 7.03 -5.30
CA GLY A 421 10.24 7.75 -4.96
C GLY A 421 10.10 8.87 -3.92
N ARG A 422 8.92 9.06 -3.33
CA ARG A 422 8.69 10.03 -2.26
C ARG A 422 9.18 9.52 -0.91
N ARG A 423 9.44 10.43 0.03
CA ARG A 423 9.72 10.10 1.42
C ARG A 423 8.41 9.90 2.17
N GLY A 424 8.36 8.94 3.09
CA GLY A 424 7.21 8.68 3.93
C GLY A 424 7.58 8.63 5.41
N MET A 425 6.57 8.74 6.27
CA MET A 425 6.73 8.63 7.72
C MET A 425 5.77 7.60 8.29
N ALA A 426 6.26 6.81 9.24
CA ALA A 426 5.46 5.87 10.01
C ALA A 426 5.75 6.04 11.50
N VAL A 427 4.70 6.16 12.30
CA VAL A 427 4.77 6.25 13.77
C VAL A 427 4.01 5.07 14.36
N ALA A 428 4.64 4.35 15.28
CA ALA A 428 4.05 3.21 15.98
C ALA A 428 3.89 3.57 17.46
N LEU A 429 2.65 3.56 17.97
CA LEU A 429 2.36 3.75 19.39
C LEU A 429 2.44 2.38 20.08
N CYS A 430 3.48 2.18 20.86
CA CYS A 430 3.79 0.90 21.48
C CYS A 430 3.47 0.92 22.97
N ALA A 431 2.47 0.16 23.39
CA ALA A 431 2.20 -0.07 24.79
C ALA A 431 3.18 -1.10 25.37
N PRO A 432 3.36 -1.14 26.70
CA PRO A 432 4.25 -2.11 27.35
C PRO A 432 3.98 -3.56 26.91
N GLU A 433 2.72 -3.93 26.73
CA GLU A 433 2.25 -5.25 26.34
C GLU A 433 2.59 -5.60 24.88
N GLU A 434 2.81 -4.59 24.03
CA GLU A 434 3.08 -4.75 22.60
C GLU A 434 4.57 -4.79 22.24
N ARG A 435 5.47 -4.62 23.23
CA ARG A 435 6.93 -4.58 23.00
C ARG A 435 7.47 -5.83 22.31
N HIS A 436 6.86 -6.98 22.57
CA HIS A 436 7.27 -8.23 21.92
C HIS A 436 6.99 -8.18 20.42
N ALA A 437 5.78 -7.77 20.05
CA ALA A 437 5.40 -7.62 18.64
C ALA A 437 6.28 -6.59 17.90
N LEU A 438 6.67 -5.49 18.58
CA LEU A 438 7.60 -4.52 17.99
C LEU A 438 8.97 -5.15 17.70
N LYS A 439 9.50 -5.99 18.60
CA LYS A 439 10.77 -6.72 18.38
C LYS A 439 10.67 -7.73 17.23
N ASP A 440 9.53 -8.38 17.08
CA ASP A 440 9.32 -9.31 15.97
C ASP A 440 9.28 -8.59 14.63
N ILE A 441 8.70 -7.39 14.59
CA ILE A 441 8.74 -6.49 13.42
C ILE A 441 10.19 -6.09 13.10
N GLU A 442 10.98 -5.67 14.09
CA GLU A 442 12.41 -5.33 13.89
C GLU A 442 13.21 -6.53 13.36
N ARG A 443 12.91 -7.75 13.86
CA ARG A 443 13.57 -8.98 13.40
C ARG A 443 13.19 -9.30 11.95
N LEU A 444 11.93 -9.17 11.58
CA LEU A 444 11.47 -9.42 10.20
C LEU A 444 12.06 -8.41 9.21
N THR A 445 12.08 -7.13 9.59
CA THR A 445 12.54 -6.05 8.70
C THR A 445 14.05 -5.87 8.66
N GLY A 446 14.77 -6.49 9.59
CA GLY A 446 16.21 -6.26 9.77
C GLY A 446 16.59 -4.83 10.17
N GLN A 447 15.61 -4.00 10.50
CA GLN A 447 15.79 -2.58 10.81
C GLN A 447 15.33 -2.28 12.24
N ARG A 448 16.14 -1.52 12.99
CA ARG A 448 15.70 -0.97 14.27
C ARG A 448 14.80 0.24 14.05
N ILE A 449 13.65 0.25 14.72
CA ILE A 449 12.73 1.37 14.71
C ILE A 449 13.21 2.42 15.73
N ARG A 450 13.36 3.67 15.30
CA ARG A 450 13.86 4.74 16.16
C ARG A 450 12.85 5.08 17.26
N ILE A 451 13.31 5.15 18.51
CA ILE A 451 12.47 5.60 19.62
C ILE A 451 12.39 7.12 19.59
N ALA A 452 11.17 7.66 19.63
CA ALA A 452 10.91 9.09 19.71
C ALA A 452 10.10 9.41 20.97
N PRO A 453 10.28 10.60 21.56
CA PRO A 453 9.40 11.08 22.63
C PRO A 453 8.00 11.36 22.06
N LEU A 454 7.00 11.36 22.96
CA LEU A 454 5.66 11.82 22.60
C LEU A 454 5.70 13.32 22.30
N PRO A 455 5.21 13.78 21.14
CA PRO A 455 5.08 15.21 20.86
C PRO A 455 4.16 15.92 21.89
N GLU A 456 4.45 17.16 22.22
CA GLU A 456 3.61 17.99 23.09
C GLU A 456 2.28 18.42 22.41
#